data_1042beb056c5555c137b42f55809453f
#
_entry.id   1042beb056c5555c137b42f55809453f
#
_cell.length_a   1.000
_cell.length_b   1.000
_cell.length_c   1.000
_cell.angle_alpha   90.00
_cell.angle_beta   90.00
_cell.angle_gamma   90.00
#
_symmetry.space_group_name_H-M   'P 1'
#
loop_
_entity.id
_entity.type
_entity.pdbx_description
1 polymer ?
#
loop_
_entity_poly.entity_id
_entity_poly.type
_entity_poly.pdbx_seq_one_letter_code
_entity_poly.pdbx_strand_id
1 'polypeptide(L)'
;MEKLDGLSLDLEKQNIYKLKELFPIAVEEGKINFDLLRAMLGDEVDDSKEKYQFTWKGKTKSIKLAQTPSAATLRPCKDKSKDWDSTDNLYIEGDNLEVLKQLQKTYYGKIKIIYIDPPYNTGEDFIYNDSFSDSLKNYKELTSQASSSNPESSGRFHTEWLNMIYPRLILAKSLLTSDGIIFISINDCEVENLKKLGNEVFGEKNFVGQWNWLKSKTPPNLSKKIKKNIEYVLCWQRGGNTNSFRGIQKTSKSDDPITKPQNSIKRLCFKPNTLKFKIEKGIYNKGIYGTEKFPNKLLNDLEIENFTNKNEVYFENRFIWTQEKLDSEIANGTDVKVSRQLVISYKKANYMPEVPPNLIDESVNVDTTENAGRDLKNILKGNLFDYPKPVSLIQYLLNFDIGKNDIVLDFFSGSATTAHAVMKLNVEDGGNRKFIMVQLPELCNEKKEAYKAGYKNICEIGEERIRLAGEQIKHQWQDEHPGEEFDTDIGFKVFELDSTNIIPWDNTAQYNESNLFDLSEVFKEDRTKEDILYEIMLKYGIFDKKVEQIDVNGKTMFRIGRRYMVVCLEDNVNSEDVKAIGELGPRVVVFKEDGFINDNAKINATYNLEKCGVEDIKCI
;
A
#
# COMPACT_ATOMS: atom_id res chain seq x y z
N MET A 1 -38.21 -7.79 3.85
CA MET A 1 -36.74 -7.70 3.73
C MET A 1 -36.38 -6.62 2.72
N GLU A 2 -35.41 -5.81 3.03
CA GLU A 2 -34.90 -4.81 2.06
C GLU A 2 -33.91 -5.47 1.09
N LYS A 3 -33.83 -4.91 -0.15
CA LYS A 3 -32.84 -5.35 -1.12
C LYS A 3 -31.46 -4.76 -0.82
N LEU A 4 -30.42 -5.52 -1.09
CA LEU A 4 -29.03 -5.07 -0.97
C LEU A 4 -28.74 -3.99 -2.02
N ASP A 5 -28.13 -2.87 -1.59
CA ASP A 5 -27.60 -1.85 -2.51
C ASP A 5 -26.39 -2.42 -3.27
N GLY A 6 -26.54 -2.64 -4.56
CA GLY A 6 -25.53 -3.21 -5.46
C GLY A 6 -24.38 -2.26 -5.82
N LEU A 7 -24.23 -1.10 -5.14
CA LEU A 7 -23.25 -0.08 -5.49
C LEU A 7 -22.03 -0.06 -4.54
N SER A 8 -20.91 0.42 -5.03
CA SER A 8 -19.75 0.78 -4.21
C SER A 8 -20.06 1.98 -3.31
N LEU A 9 -19.10 2.42 -2.47
CA LEU A 9 -19.28 3.58 -1.59
C LEU A 9 -19.58 4.85 -2.41
N ASP A 10 -20.67 5.54 -2.09
CA ASP A 10 -21.04 6.84 -2.65
C ASP A 10 -20.34 7.94 -1.84
N LEU A 11 -19.20 8.40 -2.33
CA LEU A 11 -18.40 9.44 -1.66
C LEU A 11 -19.11 10.80 -1.64
N GLU A 12 -19.95 11.12 -2.64
CA GLU A 12 -20.70 12.36 -2.68
C GLU A 12 -21.73 12.39 -1.54
N LYS A 13 -22.55 11.34 -1.42
CA LYS A 13 -23.51 11.22 -0.31
C LYS A 13 -22.82 11.23 1.06
N GLN A 14 -21.68 10.55 1.19
CA GLN A 14 -20.93 10.54 2.44
C GLN A 14 -20.42 11.94 2.81
N ASN A 15 -19.90 12.70 1.85
CA ASN A 15 -19.42 14.06 2.07
C ASN A 15 -20.57 15.01 2.44
N ILE A 16 -21.71 14.91 1.74
CA ILE A 16 -22.93 15.67 2.04
C ILE A 16 -23.41 15.33 3.47
N TYR A 17 -23.46 14.06 3.83
CA TYR A 17 -23.85 13.63 5.17
C TYR A 17 -22.94 14.24 6.25
N LYS A 18 -21.62 14.15 6.09
CA LYS A 18 -20.65 14.74 7.03
C LYS A 18 -20.81 16.27 7.16
N LEU A 19 -21.04 16.97 6.04
CA LEU A 19 -21.29 18.42 6.06
C LEU A 19 -22.57 18.76 6.81
N LYS A 20 -23.64 17.98 6.60
CA LYS A 20 -24.91 18.16 7.32
C LYS A 20 -24.77 17.89 8.82
N GLU A 21 -23.96 16.91 9.19
CA GLU A 21 -23.67 16.58 10.59
C GLU A 21 -22.85 17.68 11.28
N LEU A 22 -21.81 18.19 10.62
CA LEU A 22 -20.93 19.24 11.17
C LEU A 22 -21.59 20.61 11.22
N PHE A 23 -22.47 20.92 10.23
CA PHE A 23 -23.11 22.21 10.08
C PHE A 23 -24.63 22.08 9.91
N PRO A 24 -25.35 21.58 10.92
CA PRO A 24 -26.81 21.32 10.80
C PRO A 24 -27.62 22.60 10.55
N ILE A 25 -27.17 23.76 11.01
CA ILE A 25 -27.83 25.06 10.78
C ILE A 25 -27.74 25.49 9.32
N ALA A 26 -26.72 25.07 8.59
CA ALA A 26 -26.56 25.34 7.17
C ALA A 26 -27.41 24.39 6.28
N VAL A 27 -28.31 23.60 6.87
CA VAL A 27 -29.18 22.68 6.12
C VAL A 27 -30.60 23.22 6.10
N GLU A 28 -31.07 23.58 4.91
CA GLU A 28 -32.45 24.04 4.65
C GLU A 28 -33.14 23.07 3.70
N GLU A 29 -34.31 22.57 4.06
CA GLU A 29 -35.11 21.61 3.28
C GLU A 29 -34.28 20.39 2.79
N GLY A 30 -33.32 19.93 3.61
CA GLY A 30 -32.47 18.79 3.28
C GLY A 30 -31.31 19.11 2.33
N LYS A 31 -31.14 20.37 1.91
CA LYS A 31 -30.00 20.84 1.07
C LYS A 31 -29.07 21.73 1.88
N ILE A 32 -27.79 21.79 1.46
CA ILE A 32 -26.79 22.67 2.09
C ILE A 32 -26.94 24.07 1.51
N ASN A 33 -27.25 25.06 2.39
CA ASN A 33 -27.21 26.47 2.07
C ASN A 33 -25.78 26.98 2.21
N PHE A 34 -25.12 27.28 1.08
CA PHE A 34 -23.74 27.74 1.06
C PHE A 34 -23.54 29.13 1.64
N ASP A 35 -24.55 30.00 1.63
CA ASP A 35 -24.44 31.34 2.22
C ASP A 35 -24.43 31.26 3.76
N LEU A 36 -25.29 30.39 4.34
CA LEU A 36 -25.28 30.12 5.77
C LEU A 36 -23.98 29.39 6.18
N LEU A 37 -23.53 28.40 5.41
CA LEU A 37 -22.28 27.71 5.67
C LEU A 37 -21.10 28.69 5.66
N ARG A 38 -21.07 29.61 4.70
CA ARG A 38 -20.06 30.67 4.60
C ARG A 38 -20.10 31.59 5.83
N ALA A 39 -21.30 32.02 6.24
CA ALA A 39 -21.46 32.87 7.43
C ALA A 39 -20.95 32.18 8.72
N MET A 40 -21.08 30.85 8.80
CA MET A 40 -20.57 30.06 9.94
C MET A 40 -19.05 29.85 9.92
N LEU A 41 -18.44 29.85 8.75
CA LEU A 41 -16.98 29.70 8.57
C LEU A 41 -16.23 31.05 8.70
N GLY A 42 -16.94 32.17 8.63
CA GLY A 42 -16.37 33.52 8.83
C GLY A 42 -15.28 33.86 7.81
N ASP A 43 -14.19 34.44 8.29
CA ASP A 43 -13.06 34.94 7.48
C ASP A 43 -12.20 33.80 6.87
N GLU A 44 -12.42 32.54 7.24
CA GLU A 44 -11.73 31.39 6.66
C GLU A 44 -12.24 31.03 5.24
N VAL A 45 -13.21 31.78 4.70
CA VAL A 45 -13.71 31.60 3.35
C VAL A 45 -12.96 32.49 2.37
N ASP A 46 -12.25 31.87 1.43
CA ASP A 46 -11.54 32.60 0.37
C ASP A 46 -12.49 33.01 -0.77
N ASP A 47 -12.86 34.30 -0.78
CA ASP A 47 -13.67 34.96 -1.82
C ASP A 47 -12.82 35.71 -2.86
N SER A 48 -11.49 35.60 -2.81
CA SER A 48 -10.60 36.32 -3.73
C SER A 48 -10.83 35.86 -5.18
N LYS A 49 -10.83 36.82 -6.11
CA LYS A 49 -10.94 36.56 -7.55
C LYS A 49 -9.62 36.05 -8.14
N GLU A 50 -8.51 36.48 -7.57
CA GLU A 50 -7.16 36.08 -7.96
C GLU A 50 -6.59 35.13 -6.92
N LYS A 51 -6.49 33.84 -7.28
CA LYS A 51 -5.94 32.80 -6.41
C LYS A 51 -5.10 31.80 -7.19
N TYR A 52 -4.09 31.25 -6.54
CA TYR A 52 -3.32 30.16 -7.12
C TYR A 52 -4.21 28.94 -7.31
N GLN A 53 -4.31 28.47 -8.55
CA GLN A 53 -5.07 27.27 -8.90
C GLN A 53 -4.29 26.45 -9.92
N PHE A 54 -4.17 25.14 -9.64
CA PHE A 54 -3.73 24.18 -10.65
C PHE A 54 -4.96 23.60 -11.35
N THR A 55 -5.14 23.99 -12.62
CA THR A 55 -6.35 23.63 -13.37
C THR A 55 -6.02 23.17 -14.79
N TRP A 56 -6.84 22.26 -15.31
CA TRP A 56 -6.75 21.72 -16.66
C TRP A 56 -8.13 21.33 -17.18
N LYS A 57 -8.23 21.05 -18.49
CA LYS A 57 -9.49 20.63 -19.10
C LYS A 57 -9.86 19.21 -18.62
N GLY A 58 -11.02 19.07 -17.97
CA GLY A 58 -11.53 17.78 -17.47
C GLY A 58 -11.36 17.58 -15.96
N LYS A 59 -10.70 18.48 -15.22
CA LYS A 59 -10.53 18.36 -13.76
C LYS A 59 -11.82 18.09 -13.01
N THR A 60 -12.88 18.88 -13.24
CA THR A 60 -14.19 18.69 -12.61
C THR A 60 -14.82 17.34 -12.98
N LYS A 61 -14.62 16.91 -14.23
CA LYS A 61 -15.07 15.60 -14.70
C LYS A 61 -14.35 14.47 -13.94
N SER A 62 -13.03 14.58 -13.74
CA SER A 62 -12.24 13.60 -12.99
C SER A 62 -12.66 13.50 -11.52
N ILE A 63 -13.01 14.63 -10.88
CA ILE A 63 -13.56 14.65 -9.51
C ILE A 63 -14.87 13.85 -9.45
N LYS A 64 -15.81 14.14 -10.37
CA LYS A 64 -17.09 13.43 -10.44
C LYS A 64 -16.89 11.94 -10.70
N LEU A 65 -15.95 11.58 -11.56
CA LEU A 65 -15.64 10.19 -11.88
C LEU A 65 -15.16 9.41 -10.64
N ALA A 66 -14.32 10.01 -9.78
CA ALA A 66 -13.93 9.41 -8.52
C ALA A 66 -15.08 9.22 -7.53
N GLN A 67 -16.06 10.12 -7.56
CA GLN A 67 -17.21 10.11 -6.65
C GLN A 67 -18.36 9.22 -7.12
N THR A 68 -18.47 8.97 -8.43
CA THR A 68 -19.53 8.14 -9.01
C THR A 68 -19.39 6.68 -8.55
N PRO A 69 -20.40 6.12 -7.86
CA PRO A 69 -20.39 4.73 -7.45
C PRO A 69 -20.31 3.78 -8.65
N SER A 70 -19.74 2.62 -8.43
CA SER A 70 -19.62 1.54 -9.41
C SER A 70 -20.49 0.35 -9.03
N ALA A 71 -21.16 -0.24 -10.00
CA ALA A 71 -21.90 -1.49 -9.85
C ALA A 71 -21.04 -2.73 -10.18
N ALA A 72 -19.74 -2.56 -10.45
CA ALA A 72 -18.83 -3.66 -10.71
C ALA A 72 -18.68 -4.59 -9.50
N THR A 73 -18.15 -5.78 -9.76
CA THR A 73 -17.79 -6.77 -8.74
C THR A 73 -16.40 -7.35 -9.00
N LEU A 74 -15.90 -8.11 -8.03
CA LEU A 74 -14.65 -8.86 -8.12
C LEU A 74 -14.98 -10.36 -8.06
N ARG A 75 -14.73 -11.07 -9.15
CA ARG A 75 -14.96 -12.50 -9.27
C ARG A 75 -13.74 -13.30 -8.81
N PRO A 76 -13.91 -14.32 -7.94
CA PRO A 76 -12.81 -15.16 -7.49
C PRO A 76 -12.29 -16.06 -8.60
N CYS A 77 -10.95 -16.12 -8.79
CA CYS A 77 -10.28 -16.99 -9.74
C CYS A 77 -9.36 -17.97 -9.00
N LYS A 78 -9.96 -19.01 -8.41
CA LYS A 78 -9.24 -19.96 -7.54
C LYS A 78 -8.17 -20.75 -8.28
N ASP A 79 -8.40 -21.05 -9.54
CA ASP A 79 -7.49 -21.76 -10.45
C ASP A 79 -6.20 -20.98 -10.73
N LYS A 80 -6.26 -19.65 -10.72
CA LYS A 80 -5.10 -18.75 -10.84
C LYS A 80 -4.42 -18.46 -9.50
N SER A 81 -5.09 -18.75 -8.39
CA SER A 81 -4.65 -18.40 -7.04
C SER A 81 -3.63 -19.41 -6.49
N LYS A 82 -2.92 -19.01 -5.44
CA LYS A 82 -2.04 -19.89 -4.65
C LYS A 82 -2.44 -19.82 -3.19
N ASP A 83 -2.60 -20.98 -2.53
CA ASP A 83 -2.92 -21.10 -1.11
C ASP A 83 -4.18 -20.31 -0.70
N TRP A 84 -5.25 -20.40 -1.52
CA TRP A 84 -6.48 -19.61 -1.42
C TRP A 84 -7.07 -19.55 -0.01
N ASP A 85 -7.14 -20.66 0.72
CA ASP A 85 -7.82 -20.72 2.02
C ASP A 85 -6.99 -20.14 3.17
N SER A 86 -5.68 -20.02 3.01
CA SER A 86 -4.74 -19.60 4.06
C SER A 86 -4.18 -18.19 3.85
N THR A 87 -4.14 -17.68 2.62
CA THR A 87 -3.58 -16.36 2.30
C THR A 87 -4.59 -15.23 2.48
N ASP A 88 -4.08 -14.06 2.86
CA ASP A 88 -4.83 -12.79 2.86
C ASP A 88 -4.32 -11.81 1.79
N ASN A 89 -3.30 -12.18 1.00
CA ASN A 89 -2.77 -11.38 -0.09
C ASN A 89 -3.71 -11.40 -1.30
N LEU A 90 -3.80 -10.27 -2.02
CA LEU A 90 -4.70 -10.12 -3.15
C LEU A 90 -3.94 -9.72 -4.42
N TYR A 91 -4.35 -10.32 -5.55
CA TYR A 91 -4.02 -9.88 -6.89
C TYR A 91 -5.33 -9.65 -7.67
N ILE A 92 -5.54 -8.45 -8.18
CA ILE A 92 -6.81 -8.06 -8.81
C ILE A 92 -6.55 -7.64 -10.25
N GLU A 93 -7.11 -8.39 -11.19
CA GLU A 93 -7.08 -8.08 -12.60
C GLU A 93 -8.22 -7.11 -12.95
N GLY A 94 -7.90 -5.93 -13.46
CA GLY A 94 -8.94 -4.99 -13.85
C GLY A 94 -8.46 -3.55 -13.96
N ASP A 95 -9.36 -2.67 -14.43
CA ASP A 95 -9.13 -1.23 -14.38
C ASP A 95 -9.01 -0.76 -12.93
N ASN A 96 -7.90 -0.13 -12.63
CA ASN A 96 -7.57 0.24 -11.25
C ASN A 96 -8.50 1.31 -10.67
N LEU A 97 -9.11 2.19 -11.47
CA LEU A 97 -10.08 3.15 -10.97
C LEU A 97 -11.33 2.46 -10.43
N GLU A 98 -11.87 1.50 -11.21
CA GLU A 98 -13.04 0.74 -10.80
C GLU A 98 -12.73 -0.19 -9.62
N VAL A 99 -11.56 -0.85 -9.63
CA VAL A 99 -11.10 -1.66 -8.49
C VAL A 99 -10.97 -0.82 -7.22
N LEU A 100 -10.35 0.37 -7.30
CA LEU A 100 -10.24 1.28 -6.15
C LEU A 100 -11.60 1.67 -5.58
N LYS A 101 -12.64 1.84 -6.42
CA LYS A 101 -14.02 2.08 -5.95
C LYS A 101 -14.58 0.87 -5.20
N GLN A 102 -14.33 -0.36 -5.67
CA GLN A 102 -14.79 -1.57 -4.98
C GLN A 102 -14.10 -1.76 -3.63
N LEU A 103 -12.83 -1.41 -3.52
CA LEU A 103 -12.06 -1.56 -2.28
C LEU A 103 -12.46 -0.56 -1.17
N GLN A 104 -13.15 0.55 -1.50
CA GLN A 104 -13.47 1.62 -0.55
C GLN A 104 -14.19 1.14 0.71
N LYS A 105 -15.22 0.29 0.58
CA LYS A 105 -16.00 -0.15 1.75
C LYS A 105 -15.19 -1.01 2.70
N THR A 106 -14.34 -1.89 2.17
CA THR A 106 -13.55 -2.84 2.99
C THR A 106 -12.26 -2.22 3.54
N TYR A 107 -11.55 -1.43 2.71
CA TYR A 107 -10.19 -0.97 3.01
C TYR A 107 -10.10 0.52 3.33
N TYR A 108 -11.22 1.22 3.53
CA TYR A 108 -11.22 2.63 3.95
C TYR A 108 -10.38 2.83 5.21
N GLY A 109 -9.33 3.64 5.11
CA GLY A 109 -8.43 3.94 6.23
C GLY A 109 -7.61 2.76 6.76
N LYS A 110 -7.39 1.69 5.97
CA LYS A 110 -6.65 0.49 6.41
C LYS A 110 -5.28 0.30 5.75
N ILE A 111 -4.99 0.98 4.64
CA ILE A 111 -3.73 0.83 3.91
C ILE A 111 -2.65 1.70 4.53
N LYS A 112 -1.54 1.10 4.95
CA LYS A 112 -0.43 1.84 5.55
C LYS A 112 0.46 2.47 4.49
N ILE A 113 0.83 1.73 3.45
CA ILE A 113 1.69 2.23 2.37
C ILE A 113 1.03 1.94 1.02
N ILE A 114 1.01 2.96 0.18
CA ILE A 114 0.74 2.85 -1.24
C ILE A 114 2.03 3.13 -1.98
N TYR A 115 2.45 2.20 -2.85
CA TYR A 115 3.49 2.44 -3.84
C TYR A 115 2.87 2.29 -5.23
N ILE A 116 3.15 3.20 -6.15
CA ILE A 116 2.72 3.08 -7.54
C ILE A 116 3.81 3.53 -8.51
N ASP A 117 3.81 2.88 -9.65
CA ASP A 117 4.64 3.18 -10.81
C ASP A 117 3.75 3.41 -12.04
N PRO A 118 3.07 4.59 -12.13
CA PRO A 118 2.12 4.88 -13.21
C PRO A 118 2.84 5.07 -14.55
N PRO A 119 2.12 5.03 -15.69
CA PRO A 119 2.69 5.44 -16.98
C PRO A 119 3.31 6.83 -16.90
N TYR A 120 4.51 6.98 -17.48
CA TYR A 120 5.31 8.22 -17.36
C TYR A 120 4.97 9.28 -18.41
N ASN A 121 4.04 8.99 -19.31
CA ASN A 121 3.63 9.87 -20.40
C ASN A 121 4.79 10.24 -21.34
N THR A 122 5.55 9.24 -21.79
CA THR A 122 6.73 9.43 -22.68
C THR A 122 6.36 9.53 -24.16
N GLY A 123 5.07 9.48 -24.50
CA GLY A 123 4.56 9.49 -25.87
C GLY A 123 4.30 8.09 -26.45
N GLU A 124 4.85 7.04 -25.85
CA GLU A 124 4.62 5.64 -26.20
C GLU A 124 3.86 4.87 -25.12
N ASP A 125 3.66 5.50 -23.94
CA ASP A 125 3.01 4.88 -22.81
C ASP A 125 1.50 4.77 -23.01
N PHE A 126 0.94 3.69 -22.49
CA PHE A 126 -0.50 3.49 -22.42
C PHE A 126 -1.11 4.41 -21.37
N ILE A 127 -2.13 5.19 -21.77
CA ILE A 127 -2.94 6.00 -20.86
C ILE A 127 -4.36 5.44 -20.85
N TYR A 128 -4.84 5.13 -19.66
CA TYR A 128 -6.18 4.59 -19.44
C TYR A 128 -7.24 5.62 -19.85
N ASN A 129 -8.16 5.23 -20.72
CA ASN A 129 -9.18 6.11 -21.27
C ASN A 129 -10.47 5.96 -20.44
N ASP A 130 -10.59 6.75 -19.39
CA ASP A 130 -11.75 6.73 -18.50
C ASP A 130 -12.93 7.48 -19.13
N SER A 131 -13.97 6.77 -19.58
CA SER A 131 -15.18 7.40 -20.10
C SER A 131 -16.37 7.25 -19.15
N PHE A 132 -17.23 8.26 -19.12
CA PHE A 132 -18.39 8.32 -18.22
C PHE A 132 -19.54 7.38 -18.59
N SER A 133 -19.58 6.87 -19.83
CA SER A 133 -20.80 6.26 -20.36
C SER A 133 -20.96 4.79 -20.04
N ASP A 134 -19.85 4.08 -19.78
CA ASP A 134 -19.86 2.68 -19.35
C ASP A 134 -18.42 2.23 -19.12
N SER A 135 -17.95 2.31 -17.88
CA SER A 135 -16.57 1.93 -17.53
C SER A 135 -16.27 0.47 -17.81
N LEU A 136 -17.26 -0.41 -17.68
CA LEU A 136 -17.12 -1.85 -17.94
C LEU A 136 -17.14 -2.21 -19.43
N LYS A 137 -17.94 -1.50 -20.23
CA LYS A 137 -17.93 -1.67 -21.68
C LYS A 137 -16.61 -1.18 -22.28
N ASN A 138 -16.11 -0.05 -21.79
CA ASN A 138 -14.78 0.45 -22.16
C ASN A 138 -13.67 -0.48 -21.70
N TYR A 139 -13.79 -1.09 -20.52
CA TYR A 139 -12.84 -2.09 -20.04
C TYR A 139 -12.76 -3.29 -21.01
N LYS A 140 -13.90 -3.83 -21.43
CA LYS A 140 -13.94 -4.94 -22.41
C LYS A 140 -13.44 -4.52 -23.81
N GLU A 141 -13.67 -3.29 -24.21
CA GLU A 141 -13.14 -2.73 -25.46
C GLU A 141 -11.64 -2.44 -25.36
N LEU A 142 -11.13 -1.92 -24.22
CA LEU A 142 -9.71 -1.65 -23.98
C LEU A 142 -8.89 -2.94 -23.90
N THR A 143 -9.42 -3.99 -23.29
CA THR A 143 -8.75 -5.31 -23.25
C THR A 143 -8.73 -6.03 -24.59
N SER A 144 -9.61 -5.63 -25.54
CA SER A 144 -9.66 -6.17 -26.90
C SER A 144 -9.02 -5.29 -27.97
N GLN A 145 -8.65 -4.06 -27.67
CA GLN A 145 -7.99 -3.12 -28.59
C GLN A 145 -6.50 -3.00 -28.28
N ALA A 146 -5.67 -2.96 -29.33
CA ALA A 146 -4.27 -2.63 -29.21
C ALA A 146 -4.09 -1.25 -28.55
N SER A 147 -3.14 -1.15 -27.62
CA SER A 147 -2.83 0.03 -26.79
C SER A 147 -2.94 1.35 -27.54
N SER A 148 -3.75 2.27 -27.03
CA SER A 148 -3.74 3.65 -27.50
C SER A 148 -2.60 4.42 -26.81
N SER A 149 -1.52 4.72 -27.51
CA SER A 149 -0.47 5.61 -27.02
C SER A 149 -0.94 7.07 -27.00
N ASN A 150 -0.45 7.85 -26.06
CA ASN A 150 -0.67 9.30 -25.98
C ASN A 150 0.55 10.03 -26.59
N PRO A 151 0.57 10.31 -27.91
CA PRO A 151 1.74 10.90 -28.57
C PRO A 151 1.96 12.34 -28.12
N GLU A 152 3.23 12.76 -27.98
CA GLU A 152 3.61 14.15 -27.64
C GLU A 152 3.01 15.21 -28.59
N SER A 153 2.67 14.82 -29.82
CA SER A 153 2.00 15.68 -30.80
C SER A 153 0.52 15.96 -30.47
N SER A 154 -0.05 15.23 -29.49
CA SER A 154 -1.40 15.48 -29.00
C SER A 154 -1.46 16.82 -28.25
N GLY A 155 -2.34 17.75 -28.66
CA GLY A 155 -2.60 18.98 -27.91
C GLY A 155 -3.20 18.77 -26.52
N ARG A 156 -3.43 17.50 -26.10
CA ARG A 156 -3.97 17.10 -24.80
C ARG A 156 -3.03 16.21 -23.99
N PHE A 157 -1.77 16.12 -24.39
CA PHE A 157 -0.77 15.22 -23.85
C PHE A 157 -0.76 15.15 -22.31
N HIS A 158 -0.50 16.28 -21.62
CA HIS A 158 -0.51 16.33 -20.16
C HIS A 158 -1.93 16.23 -19.57
N THR A 159 -2.93 16.77 -20.28
CA THR A 159 -4.33 16.78 -19.80
C THR A 159 -4.90 15.38 -19.66
N GLU A 160 -4.64 14.49 -20.60
CA GLU A 160 -5.13 13.12 -20.57
C GLU A 160 -4.47 12.34 -19.44
N TRP A 161 -3.17 12.52 -19.23
CA TRP A 161 -2.47 11.93 -18.10
C TRP A 161 -3.01 12.42 -16.74
N LEU A 162 -3.21 13.73 -16.60
CA LEU A 162 -3.79 14.31 -15.37
C LEU A 162 -5.21 13.78 -15.09
N ASN A 163 -6.05 13.67 -16.12
CA ASN A 163 -7.41 13.12 -15.98
C ASN A 163 -7.40 11.65 -15.55
N MET A 164 -6.41 10.87 -16.00
CA MET A 164 -6.23 9.48 -15.59
C MET A 164 -5.77 9.35 -14.12
N ILE A 165 -4.75 10.11 -13.71
CA ILE A 165 -4.14 9.94 -12.38
C ILE A 165 -4.99 10.55 -11.26
N TYR A 166 -5.62 11.71 -11.50
CA TYR A 166 -6.29 12.48 -10.46
C TYR A 166 -7.40 11.72 -9.72
N PRO A 167 -8.38 11.07 -10.40
CA PRO A 167 -9.43 10.33 -9.71
C PRO A 167 -8.87 9.16 -8.88
N ARG A 168 -7.80 8.51 -9.35
CA ARG A 168 -7.11 7.41 -8.66
C ARG A 168 -6.45 7.86 -7.37
N LEU A 169 -5.79 9.02 -7.38
CA LEU A 169 -5.18 9.60 -6.17
C LEU A 169 -6.23 10.04 -5.14
N ILE A 170 -7.38 10.57 -5.57
CA ILE A 170 -8.50 10.91 -4.67
C ILE A 170 -8.98 9.65 -3.92
N LEU A 171 -9.19 8.54 -4.65
CA LEU A 171 -9.61 7.27 -4.04
C LEU A 171 -8.51 6.67 -3.16
N ALA A 172 -7.26 6.69 -3.63
CA ALA A 172 -6.11 6.18 -2.90
C ALA A 172 -5.94 6.86 -1.52
N LYS A 173 -6.12 8.19 -1.46
CA LYS A 173 -6.07 8.94 -0.19
C LYS A 173 -7.05 8.41 0.84
N SER A 174 -8.27 8.03 0.43
CA SER A 174 -9.30 7.53 1.36
C SER A 174 -8.97 6.14 1.92
N LEU A 175 -8.22 5.33 1.17
CA LEU A 175 -7.78 4.01 1.60
C LEU A 175 -6.63 4.05 2.63
N LEU A 176 -5.79 5.10 2.61
CA LEU A 176 -4.67 5.23 3.54
C LEU A 176 -5.14 5.34 4.99
N THR A 177 -4.37 4.80 5.93
CA THR A 177 -4.50 5.08 7.39
C THR A 177 -4.22 6.56 7.67
N SER A 178 -4.59 7.08 8.83
CA SER A 178 -4.31 8.48 9.21
C SER A 178 -2.83 8.85 9.16
N ASP A 179 -1.95 7.89 9.41
CA ASP A 179 -0.49 7.97 9.33
C ASP A 179 0.07 7.30 8.07
N GLY A 180 -0.78 7.01 7.10
CA GLY A 180 -0.42 6.32 5.87
C GLY A 180 0.40 7.18 4.91
N ILE A 181 1.15 6.51 4.03
CA ILE A 181 2.15 7.11 3.14
C ILE A 181 1.92 6.63 1.71
N ILE A 182 2.08 7.53 0.74
CA ILE A 182 2.10 7.17 -0.67
C ILE A 182 3.44 7.54 -1.30
N PHE A 183 4.04 6.59 -2.03
CA PHE A 183 5.21 6.78 -2.88
C PHE A 183 4.80 6.62 -4.33
N ILE A 184 5.22 7.55 -5.18
CA ILE A 184 4.90 7.55 -6.61
C ILE A 184 6.19 7.71 -7.41
N SER A 185 6.55 6.70 -8.19
CA SER A 185 7.65 6.78 -9.14
C SER A 185 7.23 7.57 -10.37
N ILE A 186 8.13 8.39 -10.92
CA ILE A 186 7.89 9.22 -12.10
C ILE A 186 9.22 9.66 -12.75
N ASN A 187 9.17 10.05 -14.01
CA ASN A 187 10.31 10.65 -14.71
C ASN A 187 10.14 12.17 -14.91
N ASP A 188 11.07 12.77 -15.68
CA ASP A 188 11.07 14.22 -15.98
C ASP A 188 9.81 14.72 -16.70
N CYS A 189 9.06 13.87 -17.41
CA CYS A 189 7.94 14.30 -18.24
C CYS A 189 6.80 14.89 -17.39
N GLU A 190 6.48 14.26 -16.28
CA GLU A 190 5.29 14.59 -15.46
C GLU A 190 5.59 14.90 -13.99
N VAL A 191 6.87 14.93 -13.57
CA VAL A 191 7.22 15.14 -12.15
C VAL A 191 6.65 16.43 -11.57
N GLU A 192 6.69 17.54 -12.34
CA GLU A 192 6.17 18.84 -11.90
C GLU A 192 4.62 18.83 -11.80
N ASN A 193 3.95 18.20 -12.76
CA ASN A 193 2.50 18.04 -12.75
C ASN A 193 2.05 17.12 -11.62
N LEU A 194 2.74 16.00 -11.42
CA LEU A 194 2.48 15.09 -10.31
C LEU A 194 2.63 15.78 -8.96
N LYS A 195 3.68 16.60 -8.79
CA LYS A 195 3.91 17.32 -7.53
C LYS A 195 2.77 18.28 -7.21
N LYS A 196 2.29 19.05 -8.20
CA LYS A 196 1.13 19.96 -8.03
C LYS A 196 -0.14 19.18 -7.72
N LEU A 197 -0.36 18.07 -8.42
CA LEU A 197 -1.52 17.21 -8.24
C LEU A 197 -1.53 16.56 -6.84
N GLY A 198 -0.40 16.00 -6.41
CA GLY A 198 -0.26 15.40 -5.09
C GLY A 198 -0.43 16.42 -3.96
N ASN A 199 0.11 17.63 -4.12
CA ASN A 199 -0.10 18.72 -3.17
C ASN A 199 -1.58 19.11 -3.05
N GLU A 200 -2.33 19.09 -4.15
CA GLU A 200 -3.77 19.36 -4.12
C GLU A 200 -4.54 18.23 -3.42
N VAL A 201 -4.23 16.97 -3.74
CA VAL A 201 -4.95 15.81 -3.19
C VAL A 201 -4.60 15.59 -1.72
N PHE A 202 -3.32 15.51 -1.37
CA PHE A 202 -2.87 15.16 -0.02
C PHE A 202 -2.64 16.37 0.88
N GLY A 203 -2.48 17.55 0.31
CA GLY A 203 -2.11 18.80 0.99
C GLY A 203 -0.60 19.07 0.90
N GLU A 204 -0.22 20.31 0.58
CA GLU A 204 1.18 20.73 0.43
C GLU A 204 2.01 20.49 1.71
N LYS A 205 1.43 20.74 2.87
CA LYS A 205 2.07 20.49 4.19
C LYS A 205 2.38 19.00 4.46
N ASN A 206 1.76 18.11 3.74
CA ASN A 206 1.94 16.67 3.85
C ASN A 206 2.93 16.11 2.81
N PHE A 207 3.50 16.97 1.97
CA PHE A 207 4.58 16.59 1.06
C PHE A 207 5.85 16.31 1.87
N VAL A 208 6.32 15.07 1.86
CA VAL A 208 7.51 14.64 2.61
C VAL A 208 8.78 15.01 1.85
N GLY A 209 8.81 14.73 0.54
CA GLY A 209 9.98 14.98 -0.28
C GLY A 209 9.97 14.27 -1.62
N GLN A 210 11.07 14.50 -2.33
CA GLN A 210 11.39 13.87 -3.60
C GLN A 210 12.74 13.18 -3.47
N TRP A 211 12.79 11.91 -3.79
CA TRP A 211 14.02 11.14 -3.92
C TRP A 211 14.43 11.05 -5.39
N ASN A 212 15.73 11.07 -5.63
CA ASN A 212 16.35 10.88 -6.93
C ASN A 212 16.95 9.48 -6.96
N TRP A 213 16.34 8.57 -7.70
CA TRP A 213 16.83 7.21 -7.85
C TRP A 213 17.73 7.07 -9.07
N LEU A 214 18.95 6.60 -8.86
CA LEU A 214 19.91 6.30 -9.92
C LEU A 214 19.48 5.00 -10.63
N LYS A 215 18.63 5.12 -11.66
CA LYS A 215 18.06 3.97 -12.36
C LYS A 215 19.06 3.23 -13.25
N SER A 216 20.11 3.92 -13.71
CA SER A 216 21.13 3.35 -14.60
C SER A 216 22.48 4.01 -14.38
N LYS A 217 23.55 3.17 -14.37
CA LYS A 217 24.95 3.64 -14.36
C LYS A 217 25.49 3.90 -15.76
N THR A 218 24.86 3.31 -16.78
CA THR A 218 25.25 3.40 -18.20
C THR A 218 24.16 4.08 -19.03
N PRO A 219 24.00 5.40 -18.91
CA PRO A 219 22.96 6.11 -19.64
C PRO A 219 23.22 6.04 -21.18
N PRO A 220 22.16 6.14 -22.00
CA PRO A 220 22.28 6.01 -23.46
C PRO A 220 23.31 6.95 -24.07
N ASN A 221 24.22 6.42 -24.88
CA ASN A 221 25.28 7.20 -25.54
C ASN A 221 24.76 8.14 -26.65
N LEU A 222 23.51 7.97 -27.07
CA LEU A 222 22.91 8.77 -28.16
C LEU A 222 22.35 10.12 -27.71
N SER A 223 22.37 10.43 -26.41
CA SER A 223 21.90 11.72 -25.89
C SER A 223 22.83 12.87 -26.33
N LYS A 224 22.27 13.85 -27.03
CA LYS A 224 23.03 15.01 -27.56
C LYS A 224 23.25 16.15 -26.55
N LYS A 225 22.39 16.26 -25.52
CA LYS A 225 22.43 17.38 -24.56
C LYS A 225 22.67 16.92 -23.13
N ILE A 226 21.84 16.03 -22.61
CA ILE A 226 21.94 15.51 -21.24
C ILE A 226 21.68 14.01 -21.22
N LYS A 227 22.44 13.28 -20.42
CA LYS A 227 22.22 11.85 -20.17
C LYS A 227 21.31 11.70 -18.97
N LYS A 228 20.12 11.12 -19.17
CA LYS A 228 19.10 10.91 -18.13
C LYS A 228 19.31 9.56 -17.49
N ASN A 229 19.84 9.52 -16.29
CA ASN A 229 20.11 8.31 -15.52
C ASN A 229 19.37 8.27 -14.18
N ILE A 230 18.50 9.24 -13.92
CA ILE A 230 17.72 9.38 -12.70
C ILE A 230 16.23 9.28 -13.04
N GLU A 231 15.48 8.65 -12.14
CA GLU A 231 14.03 8.77 -12.00
C GLU A 231 13.72 9.31 -10.59
N TYR A 232 12.48 9.72 -10.38
CA TYR A 232 12.06 10.36 -9.15
C TYR A 232 11.07 9.47 -8.39
N VAL A 233 11.11 9.53 -7.06
CA VAL A 233 10.06 9.00 -6.19
C VAL A 233 9.55 10.15 -5.34
N LEU A 234 8.29 10.53 -5.53
CA LEU A 234 7.62 11.56 -4.74
C LEU A 234 6.84 10.90 -3.61
N CYS A 235 6.79 11.59 -2.46
CA CYS A 235 6.16 11.05 -1.26
C CYS A 235 5.26 12.07 -0.58
N TRP A 236 4.05 11.63 -0.20
CA TRP A 236 3.11 12.35 0.66
C TRP A 236 2.64 11.45 1.80
N GLN A 237 2.34 12.07 2.92
CA GLN A 237 1.60 11.46 4.03
C GLN A 237 0.11 11.84 3.94
N ARG A 238 -0.80 10.99 4.44
CA ARG A 238 -2.23 11.35 4.52
C ARG A 238 -2.50 12.44 5.56
N GLY A 239 -1.78 12.42 6.68
CA GLY A 239 -1.96 13.32 7.81
C GLY A 239 -0.69 13.57 8.59
N GLY A 240 -0.82 14.09 9.81
CA GLY A 240 0.30 14.50 10.66
C GLY A 240 1.07 13.36 11.31
N ASN A 241 1.71 12.50 10.52
CA ASN A 241 2.67 11.54 11.06
C ASN A 241 3.95 12.30 11.45
N THR A 242 4.36 12.20 12.70
CA THR A 242 5.57 12.83 13.24
C THR A 242 6.75 11.87 13.35
N ASN A 243 6.59 10.61 12.92
CA ASN A 243 7.65 9.62 12.96
C ASN A 243 8.77 9.98 11.99
N SER A 244 10.01 9.82 12.42
CA SER A 244 11.17 9.92 11.54
C SER A 244 11.25 8.67 10.67
N PHE A 245 11.45 8.84 9.38
CA PHE A 245 11.70 7.72 8.49
C PHE A 245 13.00 6.99 8.85
N ARG A 246 12.98 5.69 8.72
CA ARG A 246 14.12 4.79 8.98
C ARG A 246 14.82 4.49 7.66
N GLY A 247 15.98 5.11 7.44
CA GLY A 247 16.87 4.75 6.34
C GLY A 247 17.71 3.52 6.68
N ILE A 248 18.90 3.45 6.10
CA ILE A 248 19.83 2.35 6.39
C ILE A 248 20.36 2.45 7.81
N GLN A 249 20.46 1.31 8.47
CA GLN A 249 21.18 1.21 9.74
C GLN A 249 22.65 1.53 9.51
N LYS A 250 23.17 2.53 10.19
CA LYS A 250 24.58 2.90 10.10
C LYS A 250 25.45 1.76 10.60
N THR A 251 26.19 1.16 9.72
CA THR A 251 27.30 0.26 10.06
C THR A 251 28.60 1.05 9.96
N SER A 252 29.00 1.72 11.05
CA SER A 252 30.29 2.42 11.04
C SER A 252 31.43 1.39 10.93
N LYS A 253 32.18 1.47 9.83
CA LYS A 253 33.43 0.68 9.67
C LYS A 253 34.56 1.23 10.53
N SER A 254 34.45 2.47 11.00
CA SER A 254 35.41 3.17 11.87
C SER A 254 34.74 3.63 13.17
N ASP A 255 35.54 3.77 14.21
CA ASP A 255 35.08 4.31 15.47
C ASP A 255 34.74 5.82 15.32
N ASP A 256 33.62 6.27 15.89
CA ASP A 256 33.19 7.67 15.84
C ASP A 256 33.95 8.51 16.86
N PRO A 257 34.37 9.77 16.54
CA PRO A 257 35.01 10.64 17.50
C PRO A 257 34.03 11.12 18.57
N ILE A 258 34.42 11.08 19.86
CA ILE A 258 33.60 11.56 20.97
C ILE A 258 33.65 13.09 21.14
N THR A 259 34.48 13.77 20.33
CA THR A 259 34.73 15.23 20.43
C THR A 259 34.41 15.94 19.11
N LYS A 260 33.90 17.19 19.21
CA LYS A 260 33.72 18.08 18.04
C LYS A 260 34.26 19.47 18.34
N PRO A 261 34.99 20.11 17.41
CA PRO A 261 35.61 21.44 17.64
C PRO A 261 34.63 22.55 18.02
N GLN A 262 33.37 22.45 17.56
CA GLN A 262 32.33 23.49 17.81
C GLN A 262 31.70 23.42 19.22
N ASN A 263 31.92 22.30 19.94
CA ASN A 263 31.30 22.13 21.26
C ASN A 263 32.03 22.92 22.34
N SER A 264 31.30 23.26 23.43
CA SER A 264 31.91 23.78 24.64
C SER A 264 32.79 22.72 25.31
N ILE A 265 33.81 23.19 26.03
CA ILE A 265 34.67 22.33 26.86
C ILE A 265 33.84 21.74 27.99
N LYS A 266 33.90 20.42 28.16
CA LYS A 266 33.26 19.68 29.23
C LYS A 266 34.28 18.77 29.91
N ARG A 267 33.98 18.42 31.15
CA ARG A 267 34.71 17.40 31.90
C ARG A 267 33.87 16.13 31.94
N LEU A 268 34.46 14.99 31.56
CA LEU A 268 33.83 13.67 31.67
C LEU A 268 34.65 12.77 32.57
N CYS A 269 33.93 11.98 33.36
CA CYS A 269 34.47 10.95 34.23
C CYS A 269 34.22 9.59 33.59
N PHE A 270 35.27 8.79 33.43
CA PHE A 270 35.25 7.41 32.97
C PHE A 270 35.52 6.48 34.13
N LYS A 271 34.53 5.68 34.52
CA LYS A 271 34.64 4.72 35.61
C LYS A 271 35.61 3.60 35.25
N PRO A 272 36.15 2.85 36.24
CA PRO A 272 37.02 1.70 35.96
C PRO A 272 36.39 0.72 34.95
N ASN A 273 37.19 0.16 34.07
CA ASN A 273 36.81 -0.82 33.04
C ASN A 273 35.86 -0.27 31.93
N THR A 274 35.74 1.04 31.75
CA THR A 274 34.86 1.65 30.72
C THR A 274 35.61 2.09 29.46
N LEU A 275 36.91 2.33 29.55
CA LEU A 275 37.77 2.68 28.42
C LEU A 275 38.52 1.43 27.91
N LYS A 276 38.51 1.22 26.60
CA LYS A 276 39.23 0.11 25.94
C LYS A 276 40.50 0.61 25.24
N PHE A 277 41.62 -0.04 25.50
CA PHE A 277 42.96 0.30 24.97
C PHE A 277 43.50 -0.82 24.07
N LYS A 278 44.43 -0.47 23.19
CA LYS A 278 45.21 -1.47 22.40
C LYS A 278 46.45 -2.03 23.11
N ILE A 279 46.74 -1.54 24.31
CA ILE A 279 47.85 -1.99 25.16
C ILE A 279 47.28 -2.68 26.40
N GLU A 280 47.93 -3.76 26.82
CA GLU A 280 47.48 -4.60 27.94
C GLU A 280 47.73 -3.90 29.27
N LYS A 281 48.86 -3.20 29.41
CA LYS A 281 49.27 -2.52 30.64
C LYS A 281 50.02 -1.24 30.31
N GLY A 282 49.79 -0.18 31.11
CA GLY A 282 50.47 1.10 30.94
C GLY A 282 50.04 2.14 31.94
N ILE A 283 50.81 3.22 32.06
CA ILE A 283 50.49 4.38 32.89
C ILE A 283 50.65 5.64 32.05
N TYR A 284 49.67 6.53 32.12
CA TYR A 284 49.74 7.89 31.57
C TYR A 284 49.58 8.89 32.71
N ASN A 285 50.56 9.77 32.89
CA ASN A 285 50.48 10.83 33.90
C ASN A 285 49.53 11.93 33.48
N LYS A 286 48.99 12.65 34.43
CA LYS A 286 48.21 13.89 34.21
C LYS A 286 48.93 14.80 33.21
N GLY A 287 48.22 15.27 32.16
CA GLY A 287 48.84 16.05 31.10
C GLY A 287 47.95 16.33 29.92
N ILE A 288 48.49 16.94 28.87
CA ILE A 288 47.82 17.19 27.61
C ILE A 288 48.31 16.18 26.55
N TYR A 289 47.41 15.47 25.96
CA TYR A 289 47.64 14.44 24.93
C TYR A 289 46.81 14.76 23.67
N GLY A 290 46.85 13.89 22.71
CA GLY A 290 46.14 14.05 21.45
C GLY A 290 46.99 14.73 20.39
N THR A 291 46.38 15.42 19.44
CA THR A 291 47.05 16.18 18.39
C THR A 291 46.91 17.68 18.65
N GLU A 292 47.74 18.51 18.01
CA GLU A 292 47.62 19.96 18.10
C GLU A 292 46.21 20.45 17.75
N LYS A 293 45.60 19.82 16.80
CA LYS A 293 44.22 20.15 16.34
C LYS A 293 43.14 19.64 17.30
N PHE A 294 43.42 18.55 18.03
CA PHE A 294 42.47 17.90 18.93
C PHE A 294 43.14 17.53 20.26
N PRO A 295 43.52 18.52 21.09
CA PRO A 295 44.14 18.25 22.40
C PRO A 295 43.13 17.61 23.33
N ASN A 296 43.57 16.64 24.12
CA ASN A 296 42.76 15.97 25.14
C ASN A 296 43.49 16.07 26.48
N LYS A 297 42.88 16.76 27.44
CA LYS A 297 43.52 17.02 28.75
C LYS A 297 43.08 15.95 29.73
N LEU A 298 44.05 15.17 30.17
CA LEU A 298 43.91 14.19 31.24
C LEU A 298 44.12 14.90 32.59
N LEU A 299 43.18 14.76 33.51
CA LEU A 299 43.17 15.55 34.77
C LEU A 299 43.76 14.80 35.96
N ASN A 300 43.85 13.49 35.92
CA ASN A 300 44.52 12.61 36.90
C ASN A 300 45.24 11.47 36.16
N ASP A 301 46.11 10.78 36.86
CA ASP A 301 46.85 9.67 36.26
C ASP A 301 45.90 8.53 35.84
N LEU A 302 46.19 7.93 34.69
CA LEU A 302 45.47 6.80 34.11
C LEU A 302 46.32 5.54 34.19
N GLU A 303 45.81 4.54 34.90
CA GLU A 303 46.40 3.19 34.95
C GLU A 303 45.64 2.25 34.03
N ILE A 304 46.34 1.53 33.17
CA ILE A 304 45.76 0.54 32.26
C ILE A 304 46.19 -0.86 32.74
N GLU A 305 45.21 -1.75 32.85
CA GLU A 305 45.41 -3.16 33.16
C GLU A 305 44.34 -3.98 32.39
N ASN A 306 44.74 -5.12 31.81
CA ASN A 306 43.87 -5.98 31.02
C ASN A 306 43.13 -5.21 29.90
N PHE A 307 43.83 -4.35 29.16
CA PHE A 307 43.31 -3.53 28.06
C PHE A 307 42.24 -2.51 28.46
N THR A 308 42.04 -2.22 29.78
CA THR A 308 41.05 -1.28 30.29
C THR A 308 41.64 -0.32 31.31
N ASN A 309 40.96 0.81 31.63
CA ASN A 309 41.35 1.67 32.73
C ASN A 309 41.06 0.97 34.07
N LYS A 310 42.07 0.88 34.93
CA LYS A 310 41.95 0.30 36.27
C LYS A 310 41.30 1.25 37.27
N ASN A 311 41.55 2.55 37.12
CA ASN A 311 41.07 3.58 38.00
C ASN A 311 40.06 4.48 37.30
N GLU A 312 39.36 5.30 38.07
CA GLU A 312 38.51 6.37 37.60
C GLU A 312 39.35 7.47 36.94
N VAL A 313 38.96 7.94 35.76
CA VAL A 313 39.74 8.86 34.94
C VAL A 313 38.91 10.05 34.48
N TYR A 314 39.47 11.23 34.60
CA TYR A 314 38.83 12.47 34.18
C TYR A 314 39.52 13.08 32.97
N PHE A 315 38.75 13.32 31.92
CA PHE A 315 39.18 14.06 30.73
C PHE A 315 38.44 15.38 30.60
N GLU A 316 39.13 16.41 30.14
CA GLU A 316 38.56 17.70 29.76
C GLU A 316 38.75 17.92 28.26
N ASN A 317 37.66 18.04 27.51
CA ASN A 317 37.70 18.27 26.08
C ASN A 317 36.34 18.80 25.59
N ARG A 318 36.20 19.07 24.28
CA ARG A 318 34.97 19.46 23.57
C ARG A 318 34.09 18.26 23.26
N PHE A 319 33.63 17.58 24.31
CA PHE A 319 32.84 16.36 24.19
C PHE A 319 31.46 16.62 23.59
N ILE A 320 30.99 15.66 22.75
CA ILE A 320 29.64 15.66 22.22
C ILE A 320 28.61 15.23 23.26
N TRP A 321 29.00 14.43 24.24
CA TRP A 321 28.13 13.91 25.30
C TRP A 321 28.22 14.73 26.60
N THR A 322 27.18 14.61 27.42
CA THR A 322 27.18 14.93 28.85
C THR A 322 27.60 13.68 29.63
N GLN A 323 27.85 13.81 30.94
CA GLN A 323 28.16 12.65 31.79
C GLN A 323 27.03 11.63 31.80
N GLU A 324 25.78 12.10 31.97
CA GLU A 324 24.59 11.23 31.95
C GLU A 324 24.47 10.44 30.64
N LYS A 325 24.75 11.10 29.51
CA LYS A 325 24.72 10.45 28.20
C LYS A 325 25.84 9.44 28.06
N LEU A 326 27.04 9.73 28.53
CA LEU A 326 28.17 8.77 28.52
C LEU A 326 27.83 7.52 29.35
N ASP A 327 27.32 7.70 30.57
CA ASP A 327 26.95 6.61 31.46
C ASP A 327 25.86 5.74 30.84
N SER A 328 24.84 6.36 30.23
CA SER A 328 23.78 5.67 29.51
C SER A 328 24.28 4.89 28.29
N GLU A 329 25.17 5.46 27.48
CA GLU A 329 25.71 4.80 26.30
C GLU A 329 26.59 3.60 26.68
N ILE A 330 27.42 3.72 27.74
CA ILE A 330 28.22 2.61 28.26
C ILE A 330 27.32 1.50 28.79
N ALA A 331 26.27 1.83 29.53
CA ALA A 331 25.29 0.85 30.03
C ALA A 331 24.57 0.11 28.89
N ASN A 332 24.38 0.78 27.75
CA ASN A 332 23.80 0.18 26.54
C ASN A 332 24.82 -0.58 25.66
N GLY A 333 26.02 -0.86 26.17
CA GLY A 333 27.04 -1.67 25.50
C GLY A 333 27.87 -0.90 24.45
N THR A 334 27.90 0.43 24.49
CA THR A 334 28.78 1.22 23.62
C THR A 334 30.26 1.05 24.05
N ASP A 335 31.10 0.64 23.13
CA ASP A 335 32.56 0.55 23.33
C ASP A 335 33.21 1.92 23.22
N VAL A 336 33.86 2.38 24.29
CA VAL A 336 34.66 3.60 24.26
C VAL A 336 36.11 3.20 24.14
N LYS A 337 36.75 3.57 23.04
CA LYS A 337 38.11 3.19 22.67
C LYS A 337 39.04 4.37 22.75
N VAL A 338 40.28 4.10 23.21
CA VAL A 338 41.29 5.12 23.38
C VAL A 338 42.55 4.73 22.62
N SER A 339 43.04 5.68 21.80
CA SER A 339 44.31 5.49 21.07
C SER A 339 45.51 5.67 21.99
N ARG A 340 46.72 5.35 21.49
CA ARG A 340 48.02 5.59 22.22
C ARG A 340 48.24 7.07 22.52
N GLN A 341 47.66 7.99 21.74
CA GLN A 341 47.75 9.43 21.97
C GLN A 341 46.58 9.95 22.83
N LEU A 342 45.83 9.08 23.47
CA LEU A 342 44.65 9.37 24.27
C LEU A 342 43.55 10.09 23.50
N VAL A 343 43.43 9.87 22.19
CA VAL A 343 42.26 10.28 21.41
C VAL A 343 41.14 9.27 21.67
N ILE A 344 39.99 9.79 22.11
CA ILE A 344 38.86 8.97 22.52
C ILE A 344 37.84 8.90 21.36
N SER A 345 37.41 7.67 21.04
CA SER A 345 36.41 7.35 20.06
C SER A 345 35.38 6.35 20.64
N TYR A 346 34.27 6.18 20.00
CA TYR A 346 33.28 5.19 20.46
C TYR A 346 32.73 4.38 19.29
N LYS A 347 32.24 3.19 19.61
CA LYS A 347 31.45 2.35 18.69
C LYS A 347 30.21 1.87 19.43
N LYS A 348 29.04 2.29 18.99
CA LYS A 348 27.77 1.87 19.59
C LYS A 348 27.50 0.40 19.29
N ALA A 349 26.89 -0.31 20.26
CA ALA A 349 26.39 -1.66 20.02
C ALA A 349 25.27 -1.64 18.98
N ASN A 350 24.37 -0.65 19.09
CA ASN A 350 23.27 -0.45 18.16
C ASN A 350 23.20 1.02 17.71
N TYR A 351 23.28 1.25 16.42
CA TYR A 351 23.01 2.57 15.83
C TYR A 351 21.53 2.64 15.44
N MET A 352 20.90 3.76 15.74
CA MET A 352 19.57 4.04 15.17
C MET A 352 19.71 4.21 13.65
N PRO A 353 18.74 3.74 12.85
CA PRO A 353 18.73 4.03 11.42
C PRO A 353 18.83 5.55 11.18
N GLU A 354 19.64 5.94 10.22
CA GLU A 354 19.70 7.35 9.79
C GLU A 354 18.43 7.69 9.00
N VAL A 355 18.06 8.98 8.99
CA VAL A 355 17.01 9.47 8.08
C VAL A 355 17.48 9.25 6.64
N PRO A 356 16.62 8.72 5.73
CA PRO A 356 17.04 8.40 4.37
C PRO A 356 17.54 9.63 3.60
N PRO A 357 18.68 9.54 2.90
CA PRO A 357 19.15 10.60 2.01
C PRO A 357 18.21 10.74 0.81
N ASN A 358 18.18 11.89 0.15
CA ASN A 358 17.36 12.14 -1.03
C ASN A 358 17.95 11.56 -2.34
N LEU A 359 19.12 10.96 -2.29
CA LEU A 359 19.70 10.17 -3.37
C LEU A 359 19.58 8.69 -3.03
N ILE A 360 18.97 7.94 -3.93
CA ILE A 360 18.83 6.48 -3.83
C ILE A 360 19.72 5.84 -4.88
N ASP A 361 20.72 5.09 -4.43
CA ASP A 361 21.68 4.35 -5.26
C ASP A 361 22.25 3.15 -4.48
N GLU A 362 23.37 2.60 -4.95
CA GLU A 362 24.04 1.47 -4.28
C GLU A 362 24.56 1.78 -2.87
N SER A 363 24.75 3.06 -2.53
CA SER A 363 25.19 3.44 -1.16
C SER A 363 24.13 3.14 -0.11
N VAL A 364 22.87 3.03 -0.54
CA VAL A 364 21.71 2.62 0.26
C VAL A 364 21.21 1.21 -0.12
N ASN A 365 22.07 0.39 -0.74
CA ASN A 365 21.80 -0.98 -1.19
C ASN A 365 20.61 -1.10 -2.16
N VAL A 366 20.40 -0.11 -3.01
CA VAL A 366 19.37 -0.12 -4.04
C VAL A 366 19.98 -0.31 -5.42
N ASP A 367 19.41 -1.25 -6.16
CA ASP A 367 19.84 -1.64 -7.49
C ASP A 367 19.35 -0.72 -8.60
N THR A 368 19.88 -0.94 -9.79
CA THR A 368 19.47 -0.28 -11.03
C THR A 368 18.40 -1.09 -11.77
N THR A 369 17.79 -0.49 -12.81
CA THR A 369 16.83 -1.17 -13.71
C THR A 369 17.46 -2.35 -14.44
N GLU A 370 18.76 -2.23 -14.83
CA GLU A 370 19.47 -3.31 -15.51
C GLU A 370 19.62 -4.54 -14.62
N ASN A 371 19.94 -4.35 -13.34
CA ASN A 371 20.02 -5.45 -12.37
C ASN A 371 18.62 -6.05 -12.15
N ALA A 372 17.60 -5.23 -11.96
CA ALA A 372 16.21 -5.69 -11.81
C ALA A 372 15.73 -6.53 -13.00
N GLY A 373 16.06 -6.10 -14.22
CA GLY A 373 15.76 -6.87 -15.44
C GLY A 373 16.45 -8.23 -15.47
N ARG A 374 17.71 -8.29 -15.03
CA ARG A 374 18.47 -9.55 -14.93
C ARG A 374 17.86 -10.49 -13.90
N ASP A 375 17.50 -9.96 -12.72
CA ASP A 375 16.90 -10.75 -11.65
C ASP A 375 15.53 -11.29 -12.06
N LEU A 376 14.70 -10.46 -12.69
CA LEU A 376 13.40 -10.89 -13.19
C LEU A 376 13.54 -11.97 -14.29
N LYS A 377 14.51 -11.80 -15.20
CA LYS A 377 14.83 -12.80 -16.22
C LYS A 377 15.25 -14.14 -15.61
N ASN A 378 15.99 -14.12 -14.52
CA ASN A 378 16.38 -15.34 -13.81
C ASN A 378 15.18 -16.03 -13.14
N ILE A 379 14.25 -15.26 -12.56
CA ILE A 379 13.02 -15.78 -11.94
C ILE A 379 12.11 -16.38 -13.01
N LEU A 380 11.78 -15.62 -14.04
CA LEU A 380 10.83 -16.01 -15.09
C LEU A 380 11.45 -16.87 -16.21
N LYS A 381 12.77 -17.10 -16.18
CA LYS A 381 13.54 -17.83 -17.20
C LYS A 381 13.40 -17.28 -18.63
N GLY A 382 13.11 -15.98 -18.77
CA GLY A 382 12.91 -15.29 -20.04
C GLY A 382 12.86 -13.76 -19.87
N ASN A 383 13.03 -13.02 -20.97
CA ASN A 383 12.88 -11.55 -20.97
C ASN A 383 11.41 -11.19 -21.23
N LEU A 384 10.56 -11.42 -20.23
CA LEU A 384 9.11 -11.36 -20.36
C LEU A 384 8.50 -10.00 -20.04
N PHE A 385 9.24 -9.11 -19.38
CA PHE A 385 8.78 -7.78 -18.97
C PHE A 385 9.88 -6.74 -19.10
N ASP A 386 9.56 -5.59 -19.69
CA ASP A 386 10.50 -4.50 -19.92
C ASP A 386 10.58 -3.59 -18.68
N TYR A 387 11.78 -3.17 -18.31
CA TYR A 387 12.08 -2.15 -17.30
C TYR A 387 11.44 -2.37 -15.92
N PRO A 388 11.53 -3.55 -15.29
CA PRO A 388 10.99 -3.77 -13.96
C PRO A 388 11.71 -2.88 -12.93
N LYS A 389 10.98 -2.43 -11.89
CA LYS A 389 11.62 -1.78 -10.75
C LYS A 389 12.38 -2.82 -9.91
N PRO A 390 13.53 -2.47 -9.31
CA PRO A 390 14.25 -3.40 -8.44
C PRO A 390 13.49 -3.64 -7.13
N VAL A 391 13.51 -4.89 -6.68
CA VAL A 391 12.93 -5.28 -5.38
C VAL A 391 13.55 -4.48 -4.24
N SER A 392 14.87 -4.24 -4.31
CA SER A 392 15.61 -3.45 -3.33
C SER A 392 15.11 -2.00 -3.19
N LEU A 393 14.63 -1.36 -4.27
CA LEU A 393 14.03 -0.03 -4.20
C LEU A 393 12.73 -0.06 -3.38
N ILE A 394 11.85 -1.02 -3.68
CA ILE A 394 10.57 -1.12 -2.98
C ILE A 394 10.79 -1.48 -1.52
N GLN A 395 11.65 -2.46 -1.21
CA GLN A 395 12.00 -2.79 0.17
C GLN A 395 12.54 -1.58 0.94
N TYR A 396 13.42 -0.80 0.30
CA TYR A 396 14.00 0.41 0.91
C TYR A 396 12.92 1.44 1.26
N LEU A 397 11.99 1.72 0.34
CA LEU A 397 10.89 2.66 0.57
C LEU A 397 9.89 2.15 1.63
N LEU A 398 9.55 0.87 1.60
CA LEU A 398 8.65 0.27 2.59
C LEU A 398 9.25 0.36 4.00
N ASN A 399 10.55 0.11 4.16
CA ASN A 399 11.24 0.14 5.44
C ASN A 399 11.24 1.53 6.12
N PHE A 400 10.84 2.61 5.44
CA PHE A 400 10.83 3.93 6.05
C PHE A 400 9.86 4.02 7.23
N ASP A 401 8.66 3.43 7.14
CA ASP A 401 7.66 3.50 8.22
C ASP A 401 6.59 2.40 8.09
N ILE A 402 7.01 1.14 7.94
CA ILE A 402 6.07 0.02 7.87
C ILE A 402 6.11 -0.84 9.14
N GLY A 403 4.95 -1.20 9.67
CA GLY A 403 4.80 -2.19 10.74
C GLY A 403 4.78 -3.62 10.21
N LYS A 404 4.81 -4.59 11.12
CA LYS A 404 4.86 -6.03 10.76
C LYS A 404 3.56 -6.62 10.21
N ASN A 405 2.42 -5.95 10.44
CA ASN A 405 1.07 -6.44 10.06
C ASN A 405 0.35 -5.48 9.11
N ASP A 406 1.07 -4.52 8.53
CA ASP A 406 0.50 -3.49 7.69
C ASP A 406 0.14 -4.01 6.29
N ILE A 407 -0.76 -3.28 5.61
CA ILE A 407 -1.18 -3.59 4.26
C ILE A 407 -0.50 -2.62 3.29
N VAL A 408 0.07 -3.18 2.23
CA VAL A 408 0.68 -2.45 1.11
C VAL A 408 -0.22 -2.58 -0.12
N LEU A 409 -0.54 -1.46 -0.77
CA LEU A 409 -1.31 -1.42 -2.01
C LEU A 409 -0.43 -0.91 -3.16
N ASP A 410 -0.50 -1.61 -4.30
CA ASP A 410 0.07 -1.16 -5.57
C ASP A 410 -0.97 -1.34 -6.68
N PHE A 411 -1.53 -0.22 -7.16
CA PHE A 411 -2.57 -0.26 -8.18
C PHE A 411 -2.08 0.08 -9.61
N PHE A 412 -0.76 0.02 -9.81
CA PHE A 412 -0.06 -0.07 -11.09
C PHE A 412 1.03 -1.13 -10.97
N SER A 413 0.65 -2.36 -10.60
CA SER A 413 1.59 -3.35 -10.09
C SER A 413 2.57 -3.90 -11.14
N GLY A 414 2.29 -3.71 -12.43
CA GLY A 414 3.13 -4.18 -13.53
C GLY A 414 3.51 -5.65 -13.39
N SER A 415 4.79 -5.93 -13.23
CA SER A 415 5.29 -7.28 -12.97
C SER A 415 5.26 -7.71 -11.50
N ALA A 416 4.47 -7.07 -10.64
CA ALA A 416 4.30 -7.37 -9.22
C ALA A 416 5.58 -7.32 -8.37
N THR A 417 6.44 -6.32 -8.60
CA THR A 417 7.67 -6.12 -7.80
C THR A 417 7.35 -5.87 -6.34
N THR A 418 6.28 -5.14 -6.05
CA THR A 418 5.84 -4.79 -4.70
C THR A 418 5.47 -6.03 -3.88
N ALA A 419 4.74 -6.99 -4.47
CA ALA A 419 4.42 -8.26 -3.82
C ALA A 419 5.69 -9.03 -3.44
N HIS A 420 6.65 -9.15 -4.37
CA HIS A 420 7.94 -9.79 -4.11
C HIS A 420 8.69 -9.10 -2.95
N ALA A 421 8.71 -7.75 -2.91
CA ALA A 421 9.36 -6.99 -1.85
C ALA A 421 8.70 -7.24 -0.48
N VAL A 422 7.36 -7.32 -0.41
CA VAL A 422 6.61 -7.58 0.83
C VAL A 422 6.89 -8.98 1.34
N MET A 423 6.85 -10.03 0.49
CA MET A 423 7.17 -11.40 0.89
C MET A 423 8.59 -11.50 1.45
N LYS A 424 9.56 -10.84 0.79
CA LYS A 424 10.95 -10.83 1.24
C LYS A 424 11.14 -10.13 2.59
N LEU A 425 10.48 -8.98 2.80
CA LEU A 425 10.49 -8.29 4.10
C LEU A 425 9.88 -9.14 5.22
N ASN A 426 8.80 -9.88 4.94
CA ASN A 426 8.17 -10.75 5.91
C ASN A 426 9.12 -11.85 6.39
N VAL A 427 9.88 -12.45 5.48
CA VAL A 427 10.90 -13.46 5.84
C VAL A 427 12.06 -12.82 6.61
N GLU A 428 12.53 -11.63 6.21
CA GLU A 428 13.68 -10.96 6.84
C GLU A 428 13.44 -10.59 8.30
N ASP A 429 12.22 -10.21 8.69
CA ASP A 429 11.94 -9.72 10.04
C ASP A 429 10.82 -10.48 10.78
N GLY A 430 10.31 -11.58 10.22
CA GLY A 430 9.19 -12.34 10.77
C GLY A 430 7.89 -11.53 10.81
N GLY A 431 7.65 -10.71 9.78
CA GLY A 431 6.43 -9.93 9.61
C GLY A 431 5.31 -10.72 8.95
N ASN A 432 4.09 -10.20 9.05
CA ASN A 432 2.89 -10.71 8.39
C ASN A 432 2.18 -9.59 7.64
N ARG A 433 2.96 -8.79 6.88
CA ARG A 433 2.44 -7.75 6.01
C ARG A 433 1.67 -8.38 4.87
N LYS A 434 0.63 -7.70 4.42
CA LYS A 434 -0.20 -8.13 3.31
C LYS A 434 0.00 -7.20 2.13
N PHE A 435 -0.18 -7.75 0.93
CA PHE A 435 -0.17 -6.95 -0.28
C PHE A 435 -1.49 -7.03 -1.03
N ILE A 436 -1.85 -5.93 -1.69
CA ILE A 436 -2.95 -5.84 -2.65
C ILE A 436 -2.36 -5.29 -3.94
N MET A 437 -2.30 -6.14 -4.97
CA MET A 437 -1.82 -5.78 -6.30
C MET A 437 -2.99 -5.58 -7.22
N VAL A 438 -2.99 -4.51 -8.01
CA VAL A 438 -4.01 -4.28 -9.04
C VAL A 438 -3.32 -4.00 -10.36
N GLN A 439 -3.73 -4.71 -11.40
CA GLN A 439 -3.18 -4.56 -12.74
C GLN A 439 -4.27 -4.69 -13.81
N LEU A 440 -4.24 -3.78 -14.79
CA LEU A 440 -5.02 -3.93 -16.01
C LEU A 440 -4.46 -5.09 -16.84
N PRO A 441 -5.28 -6.06 -17.32
CA PRO A 441 -4.82 -7.17 -18.14
C PRO A 441 -4.49 -6.71 -19.58
N GLU A 442 -3.49 -5.84 -19.73
CA GLU A 442 -2.97 -5.40 -21.01
C GLU A 442 -2.40 -6.57 -21.80
N LEU A 443 -2.79 -6.68 -23.07
CA LEU A 443 -2.38 -7.80 -23.93
C LEU A 443 -0.88 -7.74 -24.22
N CYS A 444 -0.22 -8.88 -24.11
CA CYS A 444 1.15 -9.03 -24.53
C CYS A 444 1.28 -8.91 -26.06
N ASN A 445 2.28 -8.17 -26.52
CA ASN A 445 2.55 -8.04 -27.95
C ASN A 445 2.99 -9.40 -28.53
N GLU A 446 2.28 -9.87 -29.55
CA GLU A 446 2.53 -11.18 -30.21
C GLU A 446 3.96 -11.36 -30.72
N LYS A 447 4.67 -10.28 -31.00
CA LYS A 447 6.07 -10.33 -31.48
C LYS A 447 7.07 -10.48 -30.35
N LYS A 448 6.68 -10.16 -29.09
CA LYS A 448 7.56 -10.22 -27.92
C LYS A 448 7.68 -11.64 -27.35
N GLU A 449 8.74 -11.82 -26.56
CA GLU A 449 9.08 -13.11 -25.92
C GLU A 449 7.97 -13.59 -24.97
N ALA A 450 7.32 -12.67 -24.24
CA ALA A 450 6.23 -13.00 -23.33
C ALA A 450 5.07 -13.74 -24.00
N TYR A 451 4.58 -13.25 -25.13
CA TYR A 451 3.51 -13.91 -25.87
C TYR A 451 3.94 -15.29 -26.41
N LYS A 452 5.18 -15.39 -26.91
CA LYS A 452 5.76 -16.66 -27.39
C LYS A 452 5.95 -17.68 -26.28
N ALA A 453 6.15 -17.23 -25.03
CA ALA A 453 6.23 -18.07 -23.86
C ALA A 453 4.85 -18.51 -23.32
N GLY A 454 3.74 -18.03 -23.93
CA GLY A 454 2.38 -18.43 -23.60
C GLY A 454 1.58 -17.43 -22.78
N TYR A 455 2.19 -16.30 -22.34
CA TYR A 455 1.51 -15.28 -21.57
C TYR A 455 0.67 -14.38 -22.48
N LYS A 456 -0.62 -14.27 -22.18
CA LYS A 456 -1.56 -13.48 -22.97
C LYS A 456 -1.59 -12.01 -22.58
N ASN A 457 -1.42 -11.73 -21.30
CA ASN A 457 -1.47 -10.38 -20.74
C ASN A 457 -0.43 -10.18 -19.63
N ILE A 458 -0.28 -8.94 -19.17
CA ILE A 458 0.70 -8.56 -18.14
C ILE A 458 0.36 -9.16 -16.77
N CYS A 459 -0.94 -9.37 -16.45
CA CYS A 459 -1.35 -9.94 -15.16
C CYS A 459 -0.79 -11.36 -14.98
N GLU A 460 -0.85 -12.20 -16.02
CA GLU A 460 -0.29 -13.57 -15.98
C GLU A 460 1.21 -13.57 -15.66
N ILE A 461 1.97 -12.57 -16.15
CA ILE A 461 3.40 -12.40 -15.84
C ILE A 461 3.59 -12.01 -14.37
N GLY A 462 2.76 -11.09 -13.86
CA GLY A 462 2.79 -10.65 -12.47
C GLY A 462 2.49 -11.77 -11.49
N GLU A 463 1.44 -12.54 -11.74
CA GLU A 463 1.05 -13.71 -10.96
C GLU A 463 2.15 -14.78 -10.93
N GLU A 464 2.72 -15.09 -12.10
CA GLU A 464 3.78 -16.08 -12.20
C GLU A 464 5.04 -15.62 -11.45
N ARG A 465 5.36 -14.31 -11.52
CA ARG A 465 6.44 -13.75 -10.71
C ARG A 465 6.20 -13.94 -9.22
N ILE A 466 4.99 -13.69 -8.71
CA ILE A 466 4.68 -13.89 -7.29
C ILE A 466 4.86 -15.35 -6.91
N ARG A 467 4.35 -16.30 -7.73
CA ARG A 467 4.50 -17.74 -7.46
C ARG A 467 5.97 -18.16 -7.38
N LEU A 468 6.74 -17.83 -8.41
CA LEU A 468 8.14 -18.24 -8.51
C LEU A 468 9.04 -17.54 -7.47
N ALA A 469 8.82 -16.24 -7.22
CA ALA A 469 9.55 -15.51 -6.19
C ALA A 469 9.25 -16.06 -4.78
N GLY A 470 7.98 -16.37 -4.49
CA GLY A 470 7.59 -17.00 -3.23
C GLY A 470 8.27 -18.35 -3.00
N GLU A 471 8.29 -19.22 -4.02
CA GLU A 471 8.99 -20.51 -3.91
C GLU A 471 10.51 -20.34 -3.77
N GLN A 472 11.11 -19.41 -4.49
CA GLN A 472 12.54 -19.10 -4.34
C GLN A 472 12.89 -18.62 -2.93
N ILE A 473 12.09 -17.71 -2.36
CA ILE A 473 12.24 -17.22 -0.99
C ILE A 473 12.12 -18.37 0.01
N LYS A 474 11.12 -19.25 -0.15
CA LYS A 474 10.90 -20.41 0.70
C LYS A 474 12.09 -21.38 0.66
N HIS A 475 12.57 -21.71 -0.53
CA HIS A 475 13.74 -22.59 -0.67
C HIS A 475 15.00 -22.00 -0.05
N GLN A 476 15.27 -20.72 -0.31
CA GLN A 476 16.44 -20.04 0.29
C GLN A 476 16.34 -20.04 1.82
N TRP A 477 15.17 -19.76 2.38
CA TRP A 477 14.97 -19.78 3.83
C TRP A 477 15.17 -21.18 4.42
N GLN A 478 14.67 -22.24 3.76
CA GLN A 478 14.83 -23.62 4.19
C GLN A 478 16.30 -24.08 4.17
N ASP A 479 17.09 -23.61 3.19
CA ASP A 479 18.53 -23.89 3.11
C ASP A 479 19.29 -23.22 4.26
N GLU A 480 18.87 -22.03 4.68
CA GLU A 480 19.46 -21.26 5.79
C GLU A 480 19.01 -21.75 7.18
N HIS A 481 17.80 -22.40 7.26
CA HIS A 481 17.18 -22.86 8.51
C HIS A 481 16.75 -24.34 8.41
N PRO A 482 17.71 -25.27 8.29
CA PRO A 482 17.41 -26.68 8.08
C PRO A 482 16.67 -27.28 9.28
N GLY A 483 15.48 -27.83 9.03
CA GLY A 483 14.63 -28.46 10.03
C GLY A 483 13.63 -27.56 10.73
N GLU A 484 13.59 -26.27 10.39
CA GLU A 484 12.55 -25.34 10.84
C GLU A 484 11.38 -25.31 9.86
N GLU A 485 10.19 -25.01 10.35
CA GLU A 485 8.97 -24.87 9.54
C GLU A 485 8.87 -23.46 8.97
N PHE A 486 8.65 -23.36 7.64
CA PHE A 486 8.44 -22.08 6.96
C PHE A 486 6.97 -21.67 7.10
N ASP A 487 6.72 -20.58 7.81
CA ASP A 487 5.35 -20.13 8.14
C ASP A 487 4.97 -18.78 7.47
N THR A 488 5.83 -18.20 6.63
CA THR A 488 5.54 -16.94 5.93
C THR A 488 4.54 -17.15 4.79
N ASP A 489 3.50 -16.30 4.75
CA ASP A 489 2.50 -16.32 3.67
C ASP A 489 3.13 -15.88 2.33
N ILE A 490 3.22 -16.82 1.39
CA ILE A 490 3.64 -16.61 -0.01
C ILE A 490 2.52 -16.90 -1.01
N GLY A 491 1.30 -17.08 -0.52
CA GLY A 491 0.09 -17.25 -1.31
C GLY A 491 -0.51 -15.92 -1.74
N PHE A 492 -1.50 -16.00 -2.64
CA PHE A 492 -2.33 -14.86 -3.03
C PHE A 492 -3.63 -15.34 -3.69
N LYS A 493 -4.70 -14.56 -3.49
CA LYS A 493 -6.00 -14.76 -4.14
C LYS A 493 -6.09 -13.89 -5.38
N VAL A 494 -6.46 -14.48 -6.50
CA VAL A 494 -6.72 -13.76 -7.75
C VAL A 494 -8.21 -13.46 -7.86
N PHE A 495 -8.52 -12.21 -8.20
CA PHE A 495 -9.87 -11.75 -8.55
C PHE A 495 -9.86 -11.01 -9.88
N GLU A 496 -10.92 -11.17 -10.64
CA GLU A 496 -11.16 -10.43 -11.88
C GLU A 496 -12.29 -9.40 -11.69
N LEU A 497 -12.04 -8.17 -12.12
CA LEU A 497 -13.07 -7.13 -12.19
C LEU A 497 -14.07 -7.49 -13.30
N ASP A 498 -15.34 -7.57 -12.95
CA ASP A 498 -16.43 -7.80 -13.91
C ASP A 498 -17.67 -6.97 -13.56
N SER A 499 -18.67 -7.02 -14.42
CA SER A 499 -20.00 -6.47 -14.14
C SER A 499 -20.65 -7.21 -12.97
N THR A 500 -21.54 -6.51 -12.25
CA THR A 500 -22.36 -7.13 -11.18
C THR A 500 -22.94 -8.48 -11.62
N ASN A 501 -23.03 -9.40 -10.67
CA ASN A 501 -23.62 -10.72 -10.89
C ASN A 501 -25.16 -10.67 -10.93
N ILE A 502 -25.72 -9.54 -10.47
CA ILE A 502 -27.17 -9.29 -10.40
C ILE A 502 -27.63 -8.72 -11.73
N ILE A 503 -28.79 -9.17 -12.20
CA ILE A 503 -29.46 -8.59 -13.37
C ILE A 503 -30.07 -7.26 -12.95
N PRO A 504 -29.63 -6.11 -13.54
CA PRO A 504 -30.19 -4.81 -13.20
C PRO A 504 -31.68 -4.74 -13.55
N TRP A 505 -32.49 -4.22 -12.64
CA TRP A 505 -33.90 -3.94 -12.95
C TRP A 505 -33.99 -2.80 -13.97
N ASP A 506 -34.50 -3.11 -15.17
CA ASP A 506 -34.70 -2.12 -16.23
C ASP A 506 -36.11 -1.52 -16.12
N ASN A 507 -36.22 -0.32 -15.58
CA ASN A 507 -37.49 0.41 -15.48
C ASN A 507 -38.01 0.94 -16.85
N THR A 508 -37.20 0.82 -17.92
CA THR A 508 -37.53 1.36 -19.25
C THR A 508 -38.00 0.28 -20.23
N ALA A 509 -37.80 -0.99 -19.89
CA ALA A 509 -38.24 -2.10 -20.72
C ALA A 509 -39.75 -2.17 -20.80
N GLN A 510 -40.29 -2.24 -22.03
CA GLN A 510 -41.70 -2.57 -22.27
C GLN A 510 -41.88 -4.08 -22.04
N TYR A 511 -42.45 -4.44 -20.90
CA TYR A 511 -42.69 -5.82 -20.53
C TYR A 511 -43.93 -6.37 -21.26
N ASN A 512 -43.75 -7.41 -22.06
CA ASN A 512 -44.81 -8.23 -22.62
C ASN A 512 -44.93 -9.51 -21.78
N GLU A 513 -46.13 -10.13 -21.77
CA GLU A 513 -46.39 -11.37 -21.01
C GLU A 513 -45.38 -12.52 -21.27
N SER A 514 -44.76 -12.57 -22.46
CA SER A 514 -43.73 -13.55 -22.80
C SER A 514 -42.36 -13.30 -22.11
N ASN A 515 -42.08 -12.07 -21.65
CA ASN A 515 -40.82 -11.70 -21.00
C ASN A 515 -40.91 -11.67 -19.46
N LEU A 516 -42.12 -11.94 -18.91
CA LEU A 516 -42.34 -11.93 -17.47
C LEU A 516 -41.60 -13.07 -16.76
N PHE A 517 -41.41 -14.20 -17.46
CA PHE A 517 -40.65 -15.35 -16.92
C PHE A 517 -39.14 -15.10 -16.89
N ASP A 518 -38.59 -14.29 -17.81
CA ASP A 518 -37.18 -13.90 -17.82
C ASP A 518 -36.84 -12.93 -16.66
N LEU A 519 -37.87 -12.31 -16.03
CA LEU A 519 -37.73 -11.42 -14.87
C LEU A 519 -37.57 -12.16 -13.53
N SER A 520 -37.79 -13.47 -13.51
CA SER A 520 -37.65 -14.27 -12.29
C SER A 520 -36.20 -14.60 -11.93
N GLU A 521 -35.28 -14.46 -12.89
CA GLU A 521 -33.86 -14.72 -12.63
C GLU A 521 -33.16 -13.47 -12.10
N VAL A 522 -32.71 -13.56 -10.85
CA VAL A 522 -32.01 -12.46 -10.15
C VAL A 522 -30.54 -12.40 -10.57
N PHE A 523 -29.97 -13.54 -10.94
CA PHE A 523 -28.55 -13.68 -11.25
C PHE A 523 -28.31 -13.98 -12.73
N LYS A 524 -27.17 -13.54 -13.24
CA LYS A 524 -26.72 -13.91 -14.60
C LYS A 524 -26.40 -15.39 -14.66
N GLU A 525 -26.74 -16.04 -15.78
CA GLU A 525 -26.60 -17.49 -15.97
C GLU A 525 -25.15 -18.01 -15.81
N ASP A 526 -24.16 -17.18 -16.14
CA ASP A 526 -22.73 -17.54 -16.11
C ASP A 526 -22.05 -17.30 -14.73
N ARG A 527 -22.85 -17.11 -13.67
CA ARG A 527 -22.36 -16.77 -12.32
C ARG A 527 -22.50 -17.94 -11.36
N THR A 528 -21.44 -18.15 -10.56
CA THR A 528 -21.42 -19.16 -9.50
C THR A 528 -21.93 -18.58 -8.19
N LYS A 529 -22.32 -19.45 -7.23
CA LYS A 529 -22.67 -19.01 -5.86
C LYS A 529 -21.51 -18.26 -5.18
N GLU A 530 -20.26 -18.60 -5.51
CA GLU A 530 -19.08 -17.92 -4.99
C GLU A 530 -18.94 -16.51 -5.59
N ASP A 531 -19.20 -16.31 -6.88
CA ASP A 531 -19.21 -14.97 -7.49
C ASP A 531 -20.19 -14.05 -6.76
N ILE A 532 -21.40 -14.55 -6.47
CA ILE A 532 -22.45 -13.81 -5.74
C ILE A 532 -22.02 -13.54 -4.30
N LEU A 533 -21.46 -14.53 -3.62
CA LEU A 533 -20.96 -14.41 -2.26
C LEU A 533 -19.93 -13.29 -2.13
N TYR A 534 -18.91 -13.28 -3.00
CA TYR A 534 -17.87 -12.26 -2.94
C TYR A 534 -18.39 -10.87 -3.31
N GLU A 535 -19.39 -10.76 -4.19
CA GLU A 535 -20.10 -9.50 -4.43
C GLU A 535 -20.82 -9.01 -3.16
N ILE A 536 -21.55 -9.87 -2.46
CA ILE A 536 -22.18 -9.53 -1.19
C ILE A 536 -21.13 -9.04 -0.19
N MET A 537 -20.01 -9.74 -0.05
CA MET A 537 -18.92 -9.37 0.86
C MET A 537 -18.34 -7.98 0.54
N LEU A 538 -18.15 -7.66 -0.76
CA LEU A 538 -17.72 -6.32 -1.20
C LEU A 538 -18.72 -5.24 -0.81
N LYS A 539 -20.02 -5.47 -1.08
CA LYS A 539 -21.09 -4.48 -0.81
C LYS A 539 -21.26 -4.22 0.70
N TYR A 540 -21.00 -5.24 1.54
CA TYR A 540 -20.99 -5.11 3.01
C TYR A 540 -19.66 -4.59 3.59
N GLY A 541 -18.60 -4.46 2.79
CA GLY A 541 -17.29 -4.00 3.27
C GLY A 541 -16.56 -5.01 4.15
N ILE A 542 -16.78 -6.30 3.92
CA ILE A 542 -16.20 -7.43 4.67
C ILE A 542 -15.41 -8.38 3.78
N PHE A 543 -14.92 -7.89 2.66
CA PHE A 543 -14.16 -8.68 1.68
C PHE A 543 -12.88 -9.31 2.27
N ASP A 544 -12.36 -8.74 3.35
CA ASP A 544 -11.20 -9.20 4.11
C ASP A 544 -11.51 -10.32 5.13
N LYS A 545 -12.76 -10.80 5.21
CA LYS A 545 -13.15 -11.81 6.19
C LYS A 545 -13.06 -13.23 5.63
N LYS A 546 -12.73 -14.19 6.51
CA LYS A 546 -12.73 -15.62 6.16
C LYS A 546 -14.14 -16.12 5.88
N VAL A 547 -14.25 -16.93 4.84
CA VAL A 547 -15.47 -17.64 4.42
C VAL A 547 -15.35 -19.10 4.83
N GLU A 548 -16.42 -19.63 5.43
CA GLU A 548 -16.58 -21.05 5.74
C GLU A 548 -17.85 -21.55 5.08
N GLN A 549 -17.75 -22.63 4.33
CA GLN A 549 -18.92 -23.34 3.82
C GLN A 549 -19.46 -24.24 4.93
N ILE A 550 -20.76 -24.14 5.19
CA ILE A 550 -21.45 -24.90 6.24
C ILE A 550 -22.64 -25.63 5.65
N ASP A 551 -22.99 -26.78 6.20
CA ASP A 551 -24.24 -27.49 5.91
C ASP A 551 -25.28 -27.14 6.96
N VAL A 552 -26.47 -26.75 6.51
CA VAL A 552 -27.64 -26.51 7.36
C VAL A 552 -28.83 -27.25 6.80
N ASN A 553 -29.27 -28.31 7.43
CA ASN A 553 -30.39 -29.19 7.03
C ASN A 553 -30.22 -29.72 5.58
N GLY A 554 -28.99 -30.05 5.15
CA GLY A 554 -28.70 -30.54 3.81
C GLY A 554 -28.60 -29.44 2.74
N LYS A 555 -28.56 -28.15 3.16
CA LYS A 555 -28.35 -26.99 2.30
C LYS A 555 -26.98 -26.37 2.55
N THR A 556 -26.27 -26.07 1.47
CA THR A 556 -24.95 -25.43 1.53
C THR A 556 -25.09 -23.93 1.73
N MET A 557 -24.60 -23.42 2.85
CA MET A 557 -24.59 -21.99 3.15
C MET A 557 -23.18 -21.50 3.41
N PHE A 558 -22.99 -20.18 3.38
CA PHE A 558 -21.70 -19.57 3.65
C PHE A 558 -21.74 -18.77 4.94
N ARG A 559 -20.79 -19.04 5.85
CA ARG A 559 -20.59 -18.30 7.08
C ARG A 559 -19.35 -17.42 6.95
N ILE A 560 -19.50 -16.13 7.23
CA ILE A 560 -18.43 -15.13 7.09
C ILE A 560 -18.11 -14.57 8.47
N GLY A 561 -16.82 -14.57 8.87
CA GLY A 561 -16.33 -13.95 10.09
C GLY A 561 -16.94 -14.56 11.36
N ARG A 562 -17.06 -15.87 11.45
CA ARG A 562 -17.65 -16.67 12.54
C ARG A 562 -19.15 -16.38 12.79
N ARG A 563 -19.50 -15.23 13.40
CA ARG A 563 -20.87 -14.81 13.73
C ARG A 563 -21.29 -13.52 13.02
N TYR A 564 -20.50 -13.03 12.09
CA TYR A 564 -20.85 -11.77 11.45
C TYR A 564 -21.99 -11.94 10.44
N MET A 565 -21.85 -12.86 9.48
CA MET A 565 -22.84 -13.02 8.42
C MET A 565 -23.04 -14.49 8.04
N VAL A 566 -24.29 -14.83 7.69
CA VAL A 566 -24.65 -16.06 6.98
C VAL A 566 -25.31 -15.68 5.66
N VAL A 567 -24.85 -16.30 4.55
CA VAL A 567 -25.42 -16.14 3.21
C VAL A 567 -26.02 -17.47 2.77
N CYS A 568 -27.31 -17.44 2.46
CA CYS A 568 -28.07 -18.59 1.97
C CYS A 568 -28.54 -18.30 0.52
N LEU A 569 -27.92 -18.95 -0.43
CA LEU A 569 -28.25 -18.84 -1.87
C LEU A 569 -28.95 -20.12 -2.38
N GLU A 570 -29.58 -20.88 -1.48
CA GLU A 570 -30.30 -22.11 -1.77
C GLU A 570 -31.77 -21.84 -2.05
N ASP A 571 -32.38 -22.73 -2.80
CA ASP A 571 -33.81 -22.73 -3.07
C ASP A 571 -34.59 -23.51 -2.01
N ASN A 572 -35.91 -23.29 -1.97
CA ASN A 572 -36.83 -23.99 -1.06
C ASN A 572 -36.48 -23.85 0.44
N VAL A 573 -36.02 -22.66 0.85
CA VAL A 573 -35.73 -22.34 2.25
C VAL A 573 -37.05 -22.35 3.04
N ASN A 574 -37.10 -23.14 4.11
CA ASN A 574 -38.26 -23.30 4.98
C ASN A 574 -38.01 -22.75 6.39
N SER A 575 -39.02 -22.85 7.25
CA SER A 575 -38.97 -22.35 8.64
C SER A 575 -37.94 -23.06 9.53
N GLU A 576 -37.64 -24.36 9.27
CA GLU A 576 -36.64 -25.11 10.02
C GLU A 576 -35.24 -24.64 9.67
N ASP A 577 -34.97 -24.36 8.38
CA ASP A 577 -33.69 -23.80 7.90
C ASP A 577 -33.45 -22.43 8.53
N VAL A 578 -34.48 -21.56 8.54
CA VAL A 578 -34.42 -20.23 9.15
C VAL A 578 -34.11 -20.31 10.65
N LYS A 579 -34.74 -21.27 11.37
CA LYS A 579 -34.47 -21.47 12.79
C LYS A 579 -33.03 -21.91 13.01
N ALA A 580 -32.55 -22.87 12.23
CA ALA A 580 -31.17 -23.37 12.33
C ALA A 580 -30.14 -22.24 12.02
N ILE A 581 -30.41 -21.36 11.03
CA ILE A 581 -29.61 -20.17 10.78
C ILE A 581 -29.59 -19.25 12.01
N GLY A 582 -30.75 -18.99 12.62
CA GLY A 582 -30.86 -18.17 13.83
C GLY A 582 -30.05 -18.72 15.01
N GLU A 583 -30.01 -20.05 15.17
CA GLU A 583 -29.22 -20.73 16.22
C GLU A 583 -27.70 -20.55 16.03
N LEU A 584 -27.21 -20.31 14.81
CA LEU A 584 -25.81 -19.95 14.56
C LEU A 584 -25.44 -18.55 15.10
N GLY A 585 -26.44 -17.72 15.41
CA GLY A 585 -26.30 -16.39 15.98
C GLY A 585 -25.55 -15.39 15.09
N PRO A 586 -25.87 -15.29 13.80
CA PRO A 586 -25.26 -14.29 12.92
C PRO A 586 -25.82 -12.91 13.23
N ARG A 587 -25.01 -11.88 12.96
CA ARG A 587 -25.48 -10.49 13.01
C ARG A 587 -26.26 -10.09 11.75
N VAL A 588 -25.86 -10.62 10.61
CA VAL A 588 -26.43 -10.35 9.29
C VAL A 588 -26.83 -11.64 8.62
N VAL A 589 -27.98 -11.67 7.94
CA VAL A 589 -28.37 -12.79 7.08
C VAL A 589 -28.79 -12.28 5.72
N VAL A 590 -28.25 -12.88 4.67
CA VAL A 590 -28.60 -12.55 3.29
C VAL A 590 -29.17 -13.79 2.60
N PHE A 591 -30.36 -13.65 2.01
CA PHE A 591 -31.03 -14.70 1.26
C PHE A 591 -31.11 -14.37 -0.22
N LYS A 592 -31.21 -15.40 -1.06
CA LYS A 592 -31.67 -15.28 -2.43
C LYS A 592 -33.16 -14.86 -2.42
N GLU A 593 -33.57 -13.88 -3.23
CA GLU A 593 -34.92 -13.28 -3.21
C GLU A 593 -36.02 -14.32 -3.42
N ASP A 594 -35.86 -15.18 -4.41
CA ASP A 594 -36.76 -16.26 -4.81
C ASP A 594 -36.42 -17.60 -4.13
N GLY A 595 -35.49 -17.63 -3.18
CA GLY A 595 -35.02 -18.84 -2.51
C GLY A 595 -36.00 -19.45 -1.49
N PHE A 596 -37.07 -18.76 -1.12
CA PHE A 596 -38.05 -19.26 -0.14
C PHE A 596 -39.11 -20.15 -0.78
N ILE A 597 -39.59 -21.15 -0.01
CA ILE A 597 -40.64 -22.07 -0.50
C ILE A 597 -41.97 -21.36 -0.81
N ASN A 598 -42.26 -20.24 -0.13
CA ASN A 598 -43.39 -19.35 -0.36
C ASN A 598 -43.24 -18.02 0.40
N ASP A 599 -44.09 -17.04 0.10
CA ASP A 599 -44.07 -15.70 0.72
C ASP A 599 -44.26 -15.74 2.23
N ASN A 600 -45.09 -16.65 2.76
CA ASN A 600 -45.27 -16.80 4.20
C ASN A 600 -43.97 -17.23 4.90
N ALA A 601 -43.18 -18.11 4.30
CA ALA A 601 -41.88 -18.50 4.81
C ALA A 601 -40.92 -17.29 4.85
N LYS A 602 -40.94 -16.44 3.82
CA LYS A 602 -40.12 -15.22 3.73
C LYS A 602 -40.51 -14.19 4.81
N ILE A 603 -41.80 -13.96 5.03
CA ILE A 603 -42.29 -13.04 6.07
C ILE A 603 -41.92 -13.54 7.46
N ASN A 604 -42.18 -14.83 7.73
CA ASN A 604 -41.87 -15.47 9.01
C ASN A 604 -40.37 -15.55 9.28
N ALA A 605 -39.54 -15.64 8.24
CA ALA A 605 -38.08 -15.65 8.36
C ALA A 605 -37.56 -14.35 9.01
N THR A 606 -38.04 -13.19 8.58
CA THR A 606 -37.67 -11.90 9.17
C THR A 606 -37.98 -11.88 10.67
N TYR A 607 -39.21 -12.19 11.03
CA TYR A 607 -39.65 -12.18 12.43
C TYR A 607 -38.87 -13.16 13.31
N ASN A 608 -38.60 -14.38 12.82
CA ASN A 608 -37.90 -15.40 13.58
C ASN A 608 -36.42 -15.06 13.80
N LEU A 609 -35.74 -14.50 12.76
CA LEU A 609 -34.35 -14.11 12.85
C LEU A 609 -34.15 -12.87 13.73
N GLU A 610 -35.06 -11.89 13.69
CA GLU A 610 -35.06 -10.73 14.61
C GLU A 610 -35.17 -11.19 16.07
N LYS A 611 -36.03 -12.19 16.36
CA LYS A 611 -36.10 -12.80 17.69
C LYS A 611 -34.82 -13.50 18.14
N CYS A 612 -34.03 -14.02 17.19
CA CYS A 612 -32.73 -14.61 17.46
C CYS A 612 -31.61 -13.56 17.61
N GLY A 613 -31.95 -12.27 17.47
CA GLY A 613 -30.98 -11.15 17.60
C GLY A 613 -30.22 -10.81 16.31
N VAL A 614 -30.72 -11.24 15.16
CA VAL A 614 -30.14 -10.82 13.86
C VAL A 614 -30.48 -9.36 13.61
N GLU A 615 -29.48 -8.53 13.36
CA GLU A 615 -29.61 -7.07 13.25
C GLU A 615 -30.01 -6.61 11.82
N ASP A 616 -29.54 -7.32 10.80
CA ASP A 616 -29.78 -6.97 9.40
C ASP A 616 -30.14 -8.21 8.58
N ILE A 617 -31.28 -8.16 7.90
CA ILE A 617 -31.83 -9.25 7.09
C ILE A 617 -32.16 -8.72 5.72
N LYS A 618 -31.42 -9.16 4.71
CA LYS A 618 -31.56 -8.68 3.31
C LYS A 618 -31.89 -9.82 2.36
N CYS A 619 -32.43 -9.44 1.21
CA CYS A 619 -32.48 -10.28 0.01
C CYS A 619 -31.56 -9.70 -1.09
N ILE A 620 -31.09 -10.61 -1.95
CA ILE A 620 -30.31 -10.27 -3.15
C ILE A 620 -30.99 -10.91 -4.37
#